data_8e386d650fb903bce58715b003fb24b3
#
_entry.id   8e386d650fb903bce58715b003fb24b3
#
_cell.length_a   1.000
_cell.length_b   1.000
_cell.length_c   1.000
_cell.angle_alpha   90.00
_cell.angle_beta   90.00
_cell.angle_gamma   90.00
#
_symmetry.space_group_name_H-M   'P 1'
#
loop_
_entity.id
_entity.type
_entity.pdbx_description
1 polymer ?
#
loop_
_entity_poly.entity_id
_entity_poly.type
_entity_poly.pdbx_seq_one_letter_code
_entity_poly.pdbx_strand_id
1 'polypeptide(L)'
;MKSKIDITGVSETMLQTLYARAKETNSQNAKIKDDIAVHIVENIDYDFSKADKDSAMSSGVIARTIVLDRMVEQYLNVHTNAVVVNIACGLDTRCYRMKGKYLRWYNLDLPQTMKIREQFLTETGPMYQIAKSAMDDSYIHDIEYHGEDILVIIEGLTMYLDEKEVQKMFSIIEKSFKKVTVLVETMSPFIVKHMKEKSIDQSNAKFLWGVKNGNELQKILPEFIFEKEVSLIEGMKELHPIYHLFGWIPLVRNISNKIIVLKNRS
;
A
#
# COMPACT_ATOMS: atom_id res chain seq x y z
N MET A 1 -0.04 28.22 -9.23
CA MET A 1 1.27 28.30 -8.50
C MET A 1 1.47 26.93 -7.90
N LYS A 2 2.61 26.27 -8.14
CA LYS A 2 2.86 24.91 -7.62
C LYS A 2 3.06 24.93 -6.12
N SER A 3 2.49 23.94 -5.41
CA SER A 3 2.62 23.79 -3.96
C SER A 3 4.00 23.25 -3.61
N LYS A 4 4.74 23.98 -2.79
CA LYS A 4 6.06 23.59 -2.29
C LYS A 4 5.87 22.62 -1.10
N ILE A 5 6.54 21.47 -1.14
CA ILE A 5 6.43 20.46 -0.08
C ILE A 5 7.82 20.22 0.51
N ASP A 6 7.88 20.28 1.84
CA ASP A 6 9.08 19.89 2.60
C ASP A 6 8.87 18.46 3.10
N ILE A 7 9.52 17.50 2.44
CA ILE A 7 9.39 16.08 2.72
C ILE A 7 10.78 15.48 2.90
N THR A 8 10.96 14.74 3.97
CA THR A 8 12.18 14.00 4.27
C THR A 8 11.87 12.55 4.67
N GLY A 9 12.82 11.66 4.42
CA GLY A 9 12.73 10.28 4.87
C GLY A 9 11.69 9.42 4.15
N VAL A 10 10.94 8.63 4.90
CA VAL A 10 9.94 7.69 4.36
C VAL A 10 8.84 8.41 3.61
N SER A 11 8.48 9.60 4.03
CA SER A 11 7.45 10.42 3.38
C SER A 11 7.81 10.79 1.93
N GLU A 12 9.13 10.86 1.57
CA GLU A 12 9.56 11.13 0.19
C GLU A 12 9.19 9.98 -0.76
N THR A 13 9.18 8.74 -0.27
CA THR A 13 8.84 7.58 -1.10
C THR A 13 7.40 7.61 -1.61
N MET A 14 6.48 8.29 -0.90
CA MET A 14 5.09 8.44 -1.37
C MET A 14 5.00 9.27 -2.67
N LEU A 15 5.90 10.27 -2.86
CA LEU A 15 5.93 11.05 -4.11
C LEU A 15 6.43 10.23 -5.29
N GLN A 16 7.37 9.34 -5.05
CA GLN A 16 7.89 8.45 -6.09
C GLN A 16 6.82 7.46 -6.55
N THR A 17 6.04 6.92 -5.62
CA THR A 17 4.92 6.03 -5.94
C THR A 17 3.80 6.78 -6.67
N LEU A 18 3.50 8.01 -6.27
CA LEU A 18 2.57 8.89 -6.95
C LEU A 18 3.02 9.16 -8.39
N TYR A 19 4.29 9.55 -8.58
CA TYR A 19 4.87 9.85 -9.89
C TYR A 19 4.81 8.64 -10.83
N ALA A 20 5.15 7.44 -10.33
CA ALA A 20 5.07 6.22 -11.12
C ALA A 20 3.65 5.98 -11.66
N ARG A 21 2.61 6.14 -10.82
CA ARG A 21 1.21 6.00 -11.26
C ARG A 21 0.79 7.07 -12.26
N ALA A 22 1.21 8.32 -12.05
CA ALA A 22 0.94 9.40 -12.99
C ALA A 22 1.59 9.15 -14.36
N LYS A 23 2.84 8.73 -14.37
CA LYS A 23 3.60 8.40 -15.58
C LYS A 23 2.97 7.24 -16.35
N GLU A 24 2.59 6.18 -15.65
CA GLU A 24 1.91 5.03 -16.25
C GLU A 24 0.56 5.43 -16.85
N THR A 25 -0.22 6.26 -16.15
CA THR A 25 -1.52 6.74 -16.61
C THR A 25 -1.42 7.48 -17.95
N ASN A 26 -0.33 8.22 -18.17
CA ASN A 26 -0.06 8.97 -19.41
C ASN A 26 0.65 8.13 -20.48
N SER A 27 0.92 6.84 -20.25
CA SER A 27 1.55 5.97 -21.24
C SER A 27 0.55 5.53 -22.33
N GLN A 28 1.06 5.20 -23.54
CA GLN A 28 0.21 4.75 -24.65
C GLN A 28 -0.57 3.45 -24.35
N ASN A 29 0.00 2.57 -23.54
CA ASN A 29 -0.58 1.28 -23.18
C ASN A 29 -0.79 1.17 -21.67
N ALA A 30 -1.28 2.22 -21.04
CA ALA A 30 -1.49 2.33 -19.61
C ALA A 30 -2.21 1.10 -19.03
N LYS A 31 -1.63 0.49 -18.01
CA LYS A 31 -2.20 -0.66 -17.29
C LYS A 31 -3.04 -0.24 -16.08
N ILE A 32 -2.84 0.98 -15.64
CA ILE A 32 -3.65 1.62 -14.59
C ILE A 32 -4.08 3.00 -15.07
N LYS A 33 -5.15 3.51 -14.45
CA LYS A 33 -5.61 4.88 -14.65
C LYS A 33 -5.78 5.58 -13.32
N ASP A 34 -5.00 6.65 -13.11
CA ASP A 34 -4.99 7.46 -11.91
C ASP A 34 -4.84 8.95 -12.28
N ASP A 35 -5.93 9.51 -12.83
CA ASP A 35 -5.96 10.92 -13.29
C ASP A 35 -5.70 11.89 -12.14
N ILE A 36 -6.03 11.50 -10.88
CA ILE A 36 -5.74 12.30 -9.70
C ILE A 36 -4.23 12.35 -9.43
N ALA A 37 -3.52 11.23 -9.57
CA ALA A 37 -2.06 11.23 -9.46
C ALA A 37 -1.41 12.14 -10.51
N VAL A 38 -1.92 12.15 -11.74
CA VAL A 38 -1.46 13.08 -12.79
C VAL A 38 -1.67 14.52 -12.35
N HIS A 39 -2.88 14.86 -11.90
CA HIS A 39 -3.20 16.20 -11.44
C HIS A 39 -2.30 16.67 -10.28
N ILE A 40 -2.03 15.79 -9.29
CA ILE A 40 -1.14 16.13 -8.17
C ILE A 40 0.28 16.39 -8.67
N VAL A 41 0.83 15.51 -9.52
CA VAL A 41 2.20 15.65 -10.06
C VAL A 41 2.37 16.95 -10.84
N GLU A 42 1.35 17.38 -11.59
CA GLU A 42 1.39 18.65 -12.33
C GLU A 42 1.39 19.88 -11.42
N ASN A 43 0.79 19.78 -10.23
CA ASN A 43 0.60 20.90 -9.30
C ASN A 43 1.59 20.93 -8.12
N ILE A 44 2.43 19.92 -7.97
CA ILE A 44 3.45 19.86 -6.94
C ILE A 44 4.78 20.46 -7.41
N ASP A 45 5.44 21.22 -6.53
CA ASP A 45 6.80 21.74 -6.78
C ASP A 45 7.84 20.77 -6.20
N TYR A 46 8.12 19.72 -6.97
CA TYR A 46 9.08 18.68 -6.59
C TYR A 46 9.86 18.20 -7.82
N ASP A 47 11.16 17.92 -7.63
CA ASP A 47 12.03 17.37 -8.70
C ASP A 47 11.91 15.84 -8.78
N PHE A 48 11.13 15.38 -9.75
CA PHE A 48 10.94 13.95 -10.04
C PHE A 48 12.05 13.31 -10.88
N SER A 49 13.12 14.02 -11.21
CA SER A 49 14.19 13.54 -12.12
C SER A 49 14.84 12.23 -11.63
N LYS A 50 14.88 12.01 -10.32
CA LYS A 50 15.40 10.79 -9.71
C LYS A 50 14.45 9.61 -9.89
N ALA A 51 13.16 9.83 -9.62
CA ALA A 51 12.12 8.83 -9.83
C ALA A 51 12.00 8.44 -11.30
N ASP A 52 12.21 9.40 -12.22
CA ASP A 52 12.16 9.15 -13.65
C ASP A 52 13.27 8.21 -14.15
N LYS A 53 14.41 8.21 -13.48
CA LYS A 53 15.57 7.35 -13.80
C LYS A 53 15.47 5.95 -13.21
N ASP A 54 14.59 5.71 -12.23
CA ASP A 54 14.44 4.41 -11.57
C ASP A 54 13.25 3.62 -12.15
N SER A 55 13.49 3.05 -13.35
CA SER A 55 12.47 2.24 -14.04
C SER A 55 12.10 0.96 -13.29
N ALA A 56 13.03 0.39 -12.53
CA ALA A 56 12.77 -0.84 -11.76
C ALA A 56 11.81 -0.57 -10.61
N MET A 57 12.02 0.51 -9.87
CA MET A 57 11.13 0.97 -8.81
C MET A 57 9.75 1.32 -9.39
N SER A 58 9.70 2.09 -10.49
CA SER A 58 8.44 2.42 -11.17
C SER A 58 7.65 1.18 -11.58
N SER A 59 8.29 0.20 -12.22
CA SER A 59 7.64 -1.07 -12.60
C SER A 59 7.13 -1.84 -11.38
N GLY A 60 7.89 -1.86 -10.29
CA GLY A 60 7.47 -2.49 -9.01
C GLY A 60 6.22 -1.83 -8.43
N VAL A 61 6.16 -0.50 -8.41
CA VAL A 61 5.00 0.28 -7.96
C VAL A 61 3.77 -0.03 -8.81
N ILE A 62 3.91 -0.03 -10.14
CA ILE A 62 2.77 -0.29 -11.03
C ILE A 62 2.29 -1.73 -10.90
N ALA A 63 3.20 -2.72 -10.86
CA ALA A 63 2.86 -4.11 -10.64
C ALA A 63 2.09 -4.31 -9.31
N ARG A 64 2.52 -3.66 -8.24
CA ARG A 64 1.84 -3.63 -6.95
C ARG A 64 0.44 -3.02 -7.06
N THR A 65 0.33 -1.86 -7.71
CA THR A 65 -0.95 -1.18 -7.91
C THR A 65 -1.94 -2.08 -8.66
N ILE A 66 -1.52 -2.73 -9.76
CA ILE A 66 -2.36 -3.66 -10.53
C ILE A 66 -2.87 -4.81 -9.64
N VAL A 67 -1.96 -5.46 -8.90
CA VAL A 67 -2.32 -6.60 -8.05
C VAL A 67 -3.26 -6.16 -6.93
N LEU A 68 -2.91 -5.10 -6.21
CA LEU A 68 -3.66 -4.66 -5.04
C LEU A 68 -5.03 -4.09 -5.41
N ASP A 69 -5.12 -3.27 -6.48
CA ASP A 69 -6.40 -2.75 -6.98
C ASP A 69 -7.36 -3.90 -7.35
N ARG A 70 -6.86 -4.92 -8.04
CA ARG A 70 -7.65 -6.11 -8.37
C ARG A 70 -8.13 -6.86 -7.13
N MET A 71 -7.25 -7.04 -6.14
CA MET A 71 -7.62 -7.74 -4.90
C MET A 71 -8.65 -6.95 -4.09
N VAL A 72 -8.50 -5.63 -3.98
CA VAL A 72 -9.45 -4.74 -3.33
C VAL A 72 -10.80 -4.76 -4.05
N GLU A 73 -10.80 -4.65 -5.37
CA GLU A 73 -12.02 -4.70 -6.18
C GLU A 73 -12.75 -6.04 -6.02
N GLN A 74 -12.03 -7.15 -6.08
CA GLN A 74 -12.60 -8.48 -5.86
C GLN A 74 -13.24 -8.61 -4.47
N TYR A 75 -12.58 -8.07 -3.43
CA TYR A 75 -13.14 -8.08 -2.09
C TYR A 75 -14.43 -7.25 -2.02
N LEU A 76 -14.39 -6.02 -2.51
CA LEU A 76 -15.53 -5.08 -2.46
C LEU A 76 -16.73 -5.56 -3.29
N ASN A 77 -16.50 -6.29 -4.38
CA ASN A 77 -17.59 -6.88 -5.18
C ASN A 77 -18.37 -7.99 -4.42
N VAL A 78 -17.74 -8.61 -3.42
CA VAL A 78 -18.38 -9.63 -2.56
C VAL A 78 -18.94 -9.00 -1.28
N HIS A 79 -18.25 -7.99 -0.74
CA HIS A 79 -18.58 -7.32 0.51
C HIS A 79 -19.05 -5.89 0.24
N THR A 80 -20.25 -5.73 -0.30
CA THR A 80 -20.77 -4.44 -0.80
C THR A 80 -20.95 -3.35 0.27
N ASN A 81 -21.02 -3.74 1.54
CA ASN A 81 -21.12 -2.82 2.69
C ASN A 81 -19.80 -2.78 3.50
N ALA A 82 -18.68 -3.10 2.88
CA ALA A 82 -17.41 -3.09 3.58
C ALA A 82 -16.97 -1.68 3.98
N VAL A 83 -16.33 -1.62 5.15
CA VAL A 83 -15.57 -0.46 5.60
C VAL A 83 -14.09 -0.74 5.31
N VAL A 84 -13.42 0.20 4.66
CA VAL A 84 -12.00 0.07 4.29
C VAL A 84 -11.17 0.96 5.21
N VAL A 85 -10.07 0.42 5.73
CA VAL A 85 -9.05 1.14 6.49
C VAL A 85 -7.72 1.02 5.76
N ASN A 86 -7.26 2.11 5.14
CA ASN A 86 -6.02 2.18 4.39
C ASN A 86 -4.92 2.76 5.27
N ILE A 87 -4.07 1.91 5.82
CA ILE A 87 -3.02 2.27 6.78
C ILE A 87 -1.75 2.69 6.06
N ALA A 88 -1.13 3.77 6.51
CA ALA A 88 0.01 4.44 5.89
C ALA A 88 -0.30 4.79 4.42
N CYS A 89 -1.44 5.44 4.23
CA CYS A 89 -2.03 5.66 2.91
C CYS A 89 -1.22 6.62 2.01
N GLY A 90 -0.35 7.46 2.56
CA GLY A 90 0.42 8.44 1.78
C GLY A 90 -0.46 9.25 0.84
N LEU A 91 -0.07 9.28 -0.43
CA LEU A 91 -0.85 9.87 -1.52
C LEU A 91 -1.55 8.79 -2.38
N ASP A 92 -1.95 7.66 -1.77
CA ASP A 92 -2.79 6.68 -2.46
C ASP A 92 -4.17 7.27 -2.78
N THR A 93 -4.60 7.07 -4.01
CA THR A 93 -5.88 7.56 -4.56
C THR A 93 -6.88 6.43 -4.79
N ARG A 94 -6.63 5.24 -4.21
CA ARG A 94 -7.48 4.05 -4.42
C ARG A 94 -8.92 4.27 -3.98
N CYS A 95 -9.15 5.04 -2.91
CA CYS A 95 -10.50 5.40 -2.47
C CYS A 95 -11.33 6.07 -3.57
N TYR A 96 -10.69 6.85 -4.45
CA TYR A 96 -11.38 7.47 -5.60
C TYR A 96 -11.61 6.47 -6.73
N ARG A 97 -10.61 5.60 -7.02
CA ARG A 97 -10.74 4.57 -8.06
C ARG A 97 -11.79 3.51 -7.73
N MET A 98 -12.02 3.27 -6.43
CA MET A 98 -13.01 2.31 -5.91
C MET A 98 -14.32 2.98 -5.47
N LYS A 99 -14.52 4.28 -5.78
CA LYS A 99 -15.70 5.04 -5.37
C LYS A 99 -17.01 4.33 -5.78
N GLY A 100 -17.94 4.25 -4.81
CA GLY A 100 -19.22 3.58 -5.00
C GLY A 100 -19.21 2.06 -4.75
N LYS A 101 -18.06 1.46 -4.40
CA LYS A 101 -17.93 0.02 -4.12
C LYS A 101 -17.78 -0.31 -2.62
N TYR A 102 -17.71 0.68 -1.76
CA TYR A 102 -17.53 0.54 -0.32
C TYR A 102 -18.54 1.43 0.44
N LEU A 103 -18.78 1.10 1.70
CA LEU A 103 -19.65 1.90 2.56
C LEU A 103 -18.91 3.14 3.10
N ARG A 104 -17.72 2.95 3.67
CA ARG A 104 -16.84 3.98 4.17
C ARG A 104 -15.37 3.61 3.90
N TRP A 105 -14.54 4.64 3.68
CA TRP A 105 -13.11 4.49 3.46
C TRP A 105 -12.33 5.44 4.34
N TYR A 106 -11.50 4.92 5.21
CA TYR A 106 -10.64 5.68 6.11
C TYR A 106 -9.19 5.61 5.63
N ASN A 107 -8.60 6.76 5.35
CA ASN A 107 -7.20 6.93 5.01
C ASN A 107 -6.45 7.36 6.27
N LEU A 108 -5.58 6.50 6.79
CA LEU A 108 -4.79 6.71 8.00
C LEU A 108 -3.32 6.90 7.65
N ASP A 109 -2.73 7.98 8.11
CA ASP A 109 -1.28 8.22 8.06
C ASP A 109 -0.84 9.19 9.14
N LEU A 110 0.47 9.36 9.30
CA LEU A 110 1.06 10.31 10.23
C LEU A 110 0.58 11.74 9.95
N PRO A 111 0.43 12.60 10.99
CA PRO A 111 -0.08 13.95 10.81
C PRO A 111 0.65 14.79 9.77
N GLN A 112 1.97 14.58 9.60
CA GLN A 112 2.75 15.30 8.59
C GLN A 112 2.35 14.88 7.16
N THR A 113 2.15 13.58 6.94
CA THR A 113 1.70 13.03 5.64
C THR A 113 0.29 13.52 5.33
N MET A 114 -0.61 13.49 6.32
CA MET A 114 -2.00 13.93 6.13
C MET A 114 -2.10 15.41 5.79
N LYS A 115 -1.28 16.28 6.38
CA LYS A 115 -1.18 17.69 5.99
C LYS A 115 -0.79 17.91 4.53
N ILE A 116 0.02 17.02 3.97
CA ILE A 116 0.37 17.05 2.54
C ILE A 116 -0.80 16.56 1.72
N ARG A 117 -1.42 15.45 2.14
CA ARG A 117 -2.57 14.85 1.47
C ARG A 117 -3.73 15.85 1.33
N GLU A 118 -4.06 16.57 2.39
CA GLU A 118 -5.12 17.59 2.45
C GLU A 118 -4.93 18.73 1.44
N GLN A 119 -3.69 19.01 1.03
CA GLN A 119 -3.43 20.07 0.04
C GLN A 119 -3.90 19.70 -1.37
N PHE A 120 -4.01 18.41 -1.65
CA PHE A 120 -4.28 17.90 -3.00
C PHE A 120 -5.57 17.08 -3.09
N LEU A 121 -6.03 16.50 -1.99
CA LEU A 121 -7.11 15.54 -1.95
C LEU A 121 -8.23 16.01 -1.02
N THR A 122 -9.40 16.26 -1.60
CA THR A 122 -10.61 16.58 -0.84
C THR A 122 -11.37 15.28 -0.56
N GLU A 123 -11.32 14.82 0.67
CA GLU A 123 -12.00 13.61 1.12
C GLU A 123 -13.17 14.00 2.04
N THR A 124 -14.37 13.82 1.50
CA THR A 124 -15.63 14.03 2.20
C THR A 124 -16.46 12.77 2.07
N GLY A 125 -17.28 12.45 3.06
CA GLY A 125 -18.01 11.19 3.11
C GLY A 125 -18.45 10.65 1.75
N PRO A 126 -18.21 9.39 1.48
CA PRO A 126 -17.82 8.31 2.39
C PRO A 126 -16.29 8.10 2.57
N MET A 127 -15.47 9.09 2.23
CA MET A 127 -14.01 9.06 2.41
C MET A 127 -13.62 9.96 3.59
N TYR A 128 -12.78 9.47 4.49
CA TYR A 128 -12.36 10.14 5.70
C TYR A 128 -10.85 10.06 5.88
N GLN A 129 -10.29 11.06 6.55
CA GLN A 129 -8.86 11.12 6.87
C GLN A 129 -8.64 11.02 8.39
N ILE A 130 -7.63 10.24 8.78
CA ILE A 130 -7.22 10.06 10.17
C ILE A 130 -5.73 10.39 10.28
N ALA A 131 -5.40 11.46 10.97
CA ALA A 131 -4.02 11.94 11.14
C ALA A 131 -3.39 11.35 12.42
N LYS A 132 -3.16 10.04 12.44
CA LYS A 132 -2.59 9.29 13.57
C LYS A 132 -1.62 8.22 13.12
N SER A 133 -0.78 7.76 14.05
CA SER A 133 0.10 6.62 13.80
C SER A 133 -0.69 5.32 13.78
N ALA A 134 -0.29 4.36 12.93
CA ALA A 134 -0.79 2.97 12.98
C ALA A 134 -0.49 2.25 14.31
N MET A 135 0.44 2.81 15.11
CA MET A 135 0.82 2.31 16.44
C MET A 135 0.03 2.95 17.59
N ASP A 136 -0.86 3.89 17.29
CA ASP A 136 -1.73 4.59 18.24
C ASP A 136 -3.15 4.03 18.12
N ASP A 137 -3.57 3.20 19.06
CA ASP A 137 -4.88 2.54 19.06
C ASP A 137 -6.07 3.51 19.11
N SER A 138 -5.82 4.77 19.46
CA SER A 138 -6.87 5.80 19.49
C SER A 138 -7.48 6.10 18.11
N TYR A 139 -6.83 5.71 17.00
CA TYR A 139 -7.39 5.89 15.65
C TYR A 139 -8.67 5.07 15.43
N ILE A 140 -8.84 4.00 16.20
CA ILE A 140 -10.03 3.14 16.13
C ILE A 140 -11.30 3.91 16.50
N HIS A 141 -11.21 4.88 17.42
CA HIS A 141 -12.35 5.71 17.82
C HIS A 141 -12.80 6.68 16.73
N ASP A 142 -11.97 6.92 15.72
CA ASP A 142 -12.31 7.76 14.57
C ASP A 142 -13.00 6.96 13.45
N ILE A 143 -13.08 5.62 13.59
CA ILE A 143 -13.70 4.72 12.63
C ILE A 143 -15.10 4.36 13.10
N GLU A 144 -16.11 4.77 12.33
CA GLU A 144 -17.47 4.35 12.56
C GLU A 144 -17.65 2.89 12.14
N TYR A 145 -17.86 2.00 13.13
CA TYR A 145 -17.94 0.56 12.95
C TYR A 145 -19.12 -0.03 13.74
N HIS A 146 -20.02 -0.72 13.06
CA HIS A 146 -21.23 -1.32 13.63
C HIS A 146 -21.31 -2.85 13.38
N GLY A 147 -20.17 -3.48 13.04
CA GLY A 147 -20.08 -4.92 12.77
C GLY A 147 -20.03 -5.28 11.28
N GLU A 148 -19.76 -4.29 10.43
CA GLU A 148 -19.54 -4.49 9.00
C GLU A 148 -18.28 -5.32 8.74
N ASP A 149 -18.13 -5.85 7.52
CA ASP A 149 -16.89 -6.47 7.08
C ASP A 149 -15.82 -5.39 6.91
N ILE A 150 -14.67 -5.57 7.55
CA ILE A 150 -13.54 -4.63 7.47
C ILE A 150 -12.49 -5.15 6.49
N LEU A 151 -12.10 -4.30 5.57
CA LEU A 151 -10.90 -4.48 4.74
C LEU A 151 -9.80 -3.55 5.23
N VAL A 152 -8.71 -4.09 5.73
CA VAL A 152 -7.51 -3.32 6.04
C VAL A 152 -6.51 -3.47 4.91
N ILE A 153 -5.97 -2.34 4.43
CA ILE A 153 -4.93 -2.30 3.40
C ILE A 153 -3.66 -1.76 4.05
N ILE A 154 -2.55 -2.49 3.90
CA ILE A 154 -1.23 -2.09 4.39
C ILE A 154 -0.26 -2.21 3.22
N GLU A 155 0.00 -1.11 2.53
CA GLU A 155 0.87 -1.02 1.37
C GLU A 155 2.12 -0.21 1.69
N GLY A 156 3.31 -0.74 1.35
CA GLY A 156 4.56 0.01 1.45
C GLY A 156 4.99 0.39 2.87
N LEU A 157 4.53 -0.31 3.92
CA LEU A 157 4.81 0.02 5.32
C LEU A 157 5.66 -1.01 6.04
N THR A 158 5.30 -2.29 5.98
CA THR A 158 5.85 -3.32 6.89
C THR A 158 7.36 -3.47 6.80
N MET A 159 7.94 -3.19 5.64
CA MET A 159 9.39 -3.27 5.42
C MET A 159 10.20 -2.22 6.22
N TYR A 160 9.56 -1.17 6.71
CA TYR A 160 10.19 -0.10 7.52
C TYR A 160 9.98 -0.28 9.03
N LEU A 161 9.19 -1.27 9.43
CA LEU A 161 8.89 -1.60 10.82
C LEU A 161 9.76 -2.75 11.30
N ASP A 162 9.99 -2.85 12.60
CA ASP A 162 10.49 -4.07 13.19
C ASP A 162 9.35 -5.08 13.47
N GLU A 163 9.70 -6.31 13.83
CA GLU A 163 8.70 -7.37 14.06
C GLU A 163 7.74 -7.03 15.21
N LYS A 164 8.21 -6.34 16.25
CA LYS A 164 7.37 -5.95 17.40
C LYS A 164 6.38 -4.87 17.00
N GLU A 165 6.79 -3.94 16.16
CA GLU A 165 5.91 -2.91 15.61
C GLU A 165 4.84 -3.53 14.71
N VAL A 166 5.21 -4.50 13.86
CA VAL A 166 4.25 -5.27 13.04
C VAL A 166 3.26 -5.99 13.96
N GLN A 167 3.73 -6.71 14.96
CA GLN A 167 2.85 -7.40 15.93
C GLN A 167 1.93 -6.41 16.66
N LYS A 168 2.43 -5.26 17.09
CA LYS A 168 1.63 -4.22 17.75
C LYS A 168 0.51 -3.71 16.85
N MET A 169 0.83 -3.34 15.62
CA MET A 169 -0.15 -2.86 14.63
C MET A 169 -1.25 -3.90 14.40
N PHE A 170 -0.89 -5.16 14.17
CA PHE A 170 -1.86 -6.23 13.96
C PHE A 170 -2.70 -6.54 15.21
N SER A 171 -2.12 -6.45 16.41
CA SER A 171 -2.86 -6.59 17.66
C SER A 171 -3.94 -5.51 17.86
N ILE A 172 -3.66 -4.27 17.42
CA ILE A 172 -4.67 -3.19 17.44
C ILE A 172 -5.82 -3.56 16.50
N ILE A 173 -5.52 -3.99 15.27
CA ILE A 173 -6.53 -4.36 14.26
C ILE A 173 -7.40 -5.51 14.77
N GLU A 174 -6.80 -6.58 15.29
CA GLU A 174 -7.50 -7.78 15.75
C GLU A 174 -8.45 -7.47 16.89
N LYS A 175 -8.00 -6.71 17.91
CA LYS A 175 -8.80 -6.36 19.06
C LYS A 175 -9.98 -5.43 18.74
N SER A 176 -9.90 -4.71 17.66
CA SER A 176 -10.86 -3.64 17.32
C SER A 176 -11.99 -4.12 16.43
N PHE A 177 -11.76 -5.11 15.60
CA PHE A 177 -12.72 -5.52 14.57
C PHE A 177 -13.02 -7.02 14.63
N LYS A 178 -14.32 -7.36 14.64
CA LYS A 178 -14.76 -8.77 14.70
C LYS A 178 -14.59 -9.53 13.39
N LYS A 179 -14.72 -8.84 12.25
CA LYS A 179 -14.63 -9.43 10.92
C LYS A 179 -13.66 -8.63 10.09
N VAL A 180 -12.40 -9.00 10.11
CA VAL A 180 -11.37 -8.27 9.38
C VAL A 180 -10.64 -9.16 8.37
N THR A 181 -10.48 -8.63 7.17
CA THR A 181 -9.55 -9.14 6.15
C THR A 181 -8.45 -8.12 5.97
N VAL A 182 -7.20 -8.54 6.02
CA VAL A 182 -6.04 -7.67 5.83
C VAL A 182 -5.33 -8.04 4.53
N LEU A 183 -5.13 -7.06 3.66
CA LEU A 183 -4.24 -7.13 2.50
C LEU A 183 -2.95 -6.43 2.90
N VAL A 184 -1.89 -7.19 3.16
CA VAL A 184 -0.61 -6.63 3.57
C VAL A 184 0.48 -6.91 2.57
N GLU A 185 1.16 -5.85 2.12
CA GLU A 185 2.39 -5.99 1.36
C GLU A 185 3.53 -6.39 2.29
N THR A 186 4.27 -7.41 1.87
CA THR A 186 5.46 -7.87 2.57
C THR A 186 6.63 -7.98 1.60
N MET A 187 7.81 -7.69 2.13
CA MET A 187 9.07 -7.82 1.43
C MET A 187 9.73 -9.16 1.75
N SER A 188 10.41 -9.72 0.76
CA SER A 188 11.22 -10.92 0.97
C SER A 188 12.43 -10.60 1.87
N PRO A 189 12.80 -11.46 2.83
CA PRO A 189 14.02 -11.29 3.65
C PRO A 189 15.29 -11.17 2.80
N PHE A 190 15.30 -11.77 1.62
CA PHE A 190 16.43 -11.65 0.68
C PHE A 190 16.58 -10.21 0.20
N ILE A 191 15.47 -9.54 -0.18
CA ILE A 191 15.50 -8.13 -0.61
C ILE A 191 15.91 -7.23 0.55
N VAL A 192 15.33 -7.41 1.73
CA VAL A 192 15.69 -6.65 2.94
C VAL A 192 17.18 -6.69 3.19
N LYS A 193 17.81 -7.85 3.01
CA LYS A 193 19.25 -8.05 3.27
C LYS A 193 20.17 -7.53 2.17
N HIS A 194 19.77 -7.64 0.89
CA HIS A 194 20.72 -7.51 -0.22
C HIS A 194 20.39 -6.39 -1.21
N MET A 195 19.16 -5.88 -1.23
CA MET A 195 18.76 -4.86 -2.17
C MET A 195 18.43 -3.55 -1.44
N LYS A 196 19.02 -2.48 -1.95
CA LYS A 196 18.65 -1.12 -1.57
C LYS A 196 18.03 -0.45 -2.78
N GLU A 197 16.90 0.19 -2.62
CA GLU A 197 16.39 1.09 -3.63
C GLU A 197 17.25 2.34 -3.68
N LYS A 198 17.70 2.73 -4.88
CA LYS A 198 18.55 3.91 -5.07
C LYS A 198 17.94 5.20 -4.55
N SER A 199 16.62 5.28 -4.58
CA SER A 199 15.84 6.40 -4.07
C SER A 199 15.81 6.46 -2.55
N ILE A 200 15.84 5.31 -1.86
CA ILE A 200 15.79 5.19 -0.40
C ILE A 200 17.13 5.51 0.23
N ASP A 201 18.25 5.19 -0.42
CA ASP A 201 19.59 5.55 0.07
C ASP A 201 19.74 7.06 0.34
N GLN A 202 18.93 7.90 -0.33
CA GLN A 202 18.96 9.36 -0.16
C GLN A 202 18.01 9.88 0.92
N SER A 203 16.96 9.11 1.25
CA SER A 203 15.98 9.46 2.27
C SER A 203 16.33 8.93 3.67
N ASN A 204 17.48 8.25 3.84
CA ASN A 204 17.87 7.53 5.06
C ASN A 204 16.88 6.44 5.54
N ALA A 205 15.86 6.10 4.76
CA ALA A 205 14.95 5.01 5.08
C ALA A 205 15.63 3.65 4.83
N LYS A 206 15.53 2.74 5.78
CA LYS A 206 16.13 1.41 5.70
C LYS A 206 15.07 0.34 5.77
N PHE A 207 15.21 -0.70 4.98
CA PHE A 207 14.40 -1.90 5.15
C PHE A 207 14.87 -2.65 6.40
N LEU A 208 13.92 -2.94 7.30
CA LEU A 208 14.21 -3.55 8.60
C LEU A 208 13.69 -4.99 8.66
N TRP A 209 12.55 -5.28 8.05
CA TRP A 209 11.83 -6.52 8.24
C TRP A 209 11.21 -7.04 6.93
N GLY A 210 11.06 -8.37 6.89
CA GLY A 210 10.38 -9.06 5.80
C GLY A 210 10.14 -10.53 6.14
N VAL A 211 9.21 -11.17 5.42
CA VAL A 211 8.84 -12.58 5.60
C VAL A 211 8.88 -13.33 4.27
N LYS A 212 9.14 -14.63 4.31
CA LYS A 212 9.20 -15.46 3.10
C LYS A 212 7.84 -15.67 2.45
N ASN A 213 6.81 -15.86 3.27
CA ASN A 213 5.46 -16.21 2.83
C ASN A 213 4.43 -16.00 3.94
N GLY A 214 3.15 -16.18 3.60
CA GLY A 214 2.04 -16.01 4.55
C GLY A 214 2.03 -17.00 5.70
N ASN A 215 2.58 -18.22 5.53
CA ASN A 215 2.70 -19.17 6.65
C ASN A 215 3.71 -18.69 7.71
N GLU A 216 4.80 -18.06 7.29
CA GLU A 216 5.75 -17.44 8.22
C GLU A 216 5.09 -16.24 8.94
N LEU A 217 4.38 -15.39 8.20
CA LEU A 217 3.64 -14.27 8.79
C LEU A 217 2.59 -14.74 9.80
N GLN A 218 1.83 -15.79 9.51
CA GLN A 218 0.84 -16.36 10.44
C GLN A 218 1.48 -16.88 11.74
N LYS A 219 2.73 -17.40 11.71
CA LYS A 219 3.42 -17.81 12.93
C LYS A 219 3.77 -16.63 13.84
N ILE A 220 4.03 -15.46 13.23
CA ILE A 220 4.32 -14.21 13.92
C ILE A 220 3.03 -13.56 14.44
N LEU A 221 1.91 -13.79 13.73
CA LEU A 221 0.58 -13.23 14.01
C LEU A 221 -0.43 -14.39 14.22
N PRO A 222 -0.37 -15.10 15.34
CA PRO A 222 -1.18 -16.31 15.57
C PRO A 222 -2.69 -16.05 15.67
N GLU A 223 -3.11 -14.80 15.89
CA GLU A 223 -4.51 -14.36 15.93
C GLU A 223 -5.14 -14.30 14.53
N PHE A 224 -4.32 -14.35 13.48
CA PHE A 224 -4.76 -14.33 12.10
C PHE A 224 -4.61 -15.70 11.43
N ILE A 225 -5.45 -15.95 10.44
CA ILE A 225 -5.39 -17.10 9.55
C ILE A 225 -4.86 -16.62 8.19
N PHE A 226 -3.80 -17.25 7.71
CA PHE A 226 -3.32 -17.06 6.35
C PHE A 226 -4.29 -17.69 5.34
N GLU A 227 -4.80 -16.90 4.41
CA GLU A 227 -5.73 -17.38 3.38
C GLU A 227 -5.02 -17.67 2.06
N LYS A 228 -4.30 -16.68 1.55
CA LYS A 228 -3.54 -16.77 0.29
C LYS A 228 -2.51 -15.65 0.18
N GLU A 229 -1.59 -15.80 -0.77
CA GLU A 229 -0.67 -14.73 -1.16
C GLU A 229 -0.63 -14.57 -2.68
N VAL A 230 -0.40 -13.35 -3.14
CA VAL A 230 -0.22 -13.01 -4.55
C VAL A 230 1.12 -12.31 -4.71
N SER A 231 2.01 -12.91 -5.50
CA SER A 231 3.31 -12.31 -5.83
C SER A 231 3.11 -11.11 -6.76
N LEU A 232 3.90 -10.04 -6.58
CA LEU A 232 3.88 -8.89 -7.49
C LEU A 232 4.36 -9.24 -8.91
N ILE A 233 4.95 -10.42 -9.10
CA ILE A 233 5.23 -10.98 -10.44
C ILE A 233 3.96 -11.05 -11.30
N GLU A 234 2.79 -11.25 -10.69
CA GLU A 234 1.53 -11.28 -11.46
C GLU A 234 1.24 -9.92 -12.11
N GLY A 235 1.53 -8.81 -11.43
CA GLY A 235 1.46 -7.48 -12.04
C GLY A 235 2.59 -7.21 -13.04
N MET A 236 3.81 -7.72 -12.75
CA MET A 236 4.94 -7.60 -13.68
C MET A 236 4.70 -8.28 -15.02
N LYS A 237 3.95 -9.38 -15.06
CA LYS A 237 3.56 -10.06 -16.30
C LYS A 237 2.74 -9.15 -17.23
N GLU A 238 1.94 -8.27 -16.67
CA GLU A 238 1.11 -7.33 -17.45
C GLU A 238 1.93 -6.16 -18.02
N LEU A 239 3.01 -5.78 -17.32
CA LEU A 239 3.91 -4.72 -17.76
C LEU A 239 4.97 -5.23 -18.74
N HIS A 240 5.53 -6.39 -18.48
CA HIS A 240 6.67 -6.93 -19.20
C HIS A 240 6.42 -8.42 -19.56
N PRO A 241 6.13 -8.74 -20.84
CA PRO A 241 5.82 -10.10 -21.28
C PRO A 241 6.88 -11.15 -20.92
N ILE A 242 8.14 -10.73 -20.73
CA ILE A 242 9.24 -11.62 -20.34
C ILE A 242 8.96 -12.37 -19.02
N TYR A 243 8.19 -11.78 -18.11
CA TYR A 243 7.81 -12.41 -16.84
C TYR A 243 6.85 -13.60 -17.00
N HIS A 244 6.19 -13.76 -18.16
CA HIS A 244 5.45 -14.99 -18.48
C HIS A 244 6.38 -16.19 -18.63
N LEU A 245 7.63 -15.97 -19.10
CA LEU A 245 8.62 -17.02 -19.27
C LEU A 245 9.33 -17.41 -17.96
N PHE A 246 9.57 -16.46 -17.06
CA PHE A 246 10.35 -16.68 -15.84
C PHE A 246 9.53 -16.59 -14.54
N GLY A 247 8.34 -16.01 -14.58
CA GLY A 247 7.49 -15.78 -13.40
C GLY A 247 6.94 -17.07 -12.76
N TRP A 248 7.08 -18.24 -13.40
CA TRP A 248 6.72 -19.54 -12.81
C TRP A 248 7.86 -20.14 -11.96
N ILE A 249 9.10 -19.64 -12.11
CA ILE A 249 10.27 -20.13 -11.38
C ILE A 249 10.10 -19.81 -9.89
N PRO A 250 10.13 -20.84 -9.00
CA PRO A 250 9.92 -20.62 -7.57
C PRO A 250 10.88 -19.60 -6.94
N LEU A 251 12.13 -19.58 -7.38
CA LEU A 251 13.13 -18.62 -6.90
C LEU A 251 12.70 -17.18 -7.19
N VAL A 252 12.25 -16.88 -8.41
CA VAL A 252 11.81 -15.55 -8.83
C VAL A 252 10.59 -15.11 -8.00
N ARG A 253 9.62 -16.01 -7.78
CA ARG A 253 8.44 -15.75 -6.97
C ARG A 253 8.78 -15.53 -5.50
N ASN A 254 9.75 -16.27 -4.97
CA ASN A 254 10.12 -16.19 -3.55
C ASN A 254 10.88 -14.91 -3.20
N ILE A 255 11.64 -14.34 -4.12
CA ILE A 255 12.34 -13.07 -3.91
C ILE A 255 11.45 -11.84 -4.19
N SER A 256 10.37 -12.00 -4.92
CA SER A 256 9.43 -10.89 -5.17
C SER A 256 8.62 -10.54 -3.93
N ASN A 257 8.33 -9.25 -3.75
CA ASN A 257 7.31 -8.80 -2.81
C ASN A 257 5.97 -9.43 -3.14
N LYS A 258 5.11 -9.51 -2.14
CA LYS A 258 3.80 -10.14 -2.27
C LYS A 258 2.75 -9.44 -1.41
N ILE A 259 1.50 -9.57 -1.82
CA ILE A 259 0.36 -9.21 -1.01
C ILE A 259 -0.14 -10.48 -0.33
N ILE A 260 -0.09 -10.49 0.99
CA ILE A 260 -0.59 -11.59 1.82
C ILE A 260 -2.00 -11.22 2.30
N VAL A 261 -2.91 -12.18 2.21
CA VAL A 261 -4.28 -12.07 2.72
C VAL A 261 -4.37 -12.80 4.05
N LEU A 262 -4.73 -12.05 5.08
CA LEU A 262 -4.98 -12.59 6.41
C LEU A 262 -6.43 -12.31 6.80
N LYS A 263 -7.05 -13.22 7.57
CA LYS A 263 -8.33 -13.01 8.24
C LYS A 263 -8.16 -13.24 9.73
N ASN A 264 -8.86 -12.44 10.57
CA ASN A 264 -8.85 -12.74 11.99
C ASN A 264 -9.58 -14.07 12.28
N ARG A 265 -9.21 -14.70 13.38
CA ARG A 265 -9.96 -15.85 13.91
C ARG A 265 -11.25 -15.32 14.54
N SER A 266 -12.35 -15.58 13.88
CA SER A 266 -13.70 -15.30 14.42
C SER A 266 -14.07 -16.26 15.55
#